data_6d878f94dfc87b1f3255eab61a57406c
#
_entry.id   6d878f94dfc87b1f3255eab61a57406c
#
_cell.length_a   1.000
_cell.length_b   1.000
_cell.length_c   1.000
_cell.angle_alpha   90.00
_cell.angle_beta   90.00
_cell.angle_gamma   90.00
#
_symmetry.space_group_name_H-M   'P 1'
#
loop_
_entity.id
_entity.type
_entity.pdbx_description
1 polymer ?
#
loop_
_entity_poly.entity_id
_entity_poly.type
_entity_poly.pdbx_seq_one_letter_code
_entity_poly.pdbx_strand_id
1 'polypeptide(L)'
;MDPEKVNYHYCDDLPTSPLPGVKAVLVSGASGYVARRLVPELLFRGYRVRCMLREKSLPQVLNHPNLEYVYADALNKDQLLLAMKEIDVAYYLIHSMRMMNRKFRQTDKTAAKNFREAAEECGVKKIIYLGGLGETSKVLSRHLQSRIEVGGILSEGSVPVIRLRGAIIIGTGSTSYELMKSMIQHTRWIPFLPEFNSLCQPIAVRDVIKYLVGVLETDGLTTRKYPLGGPEVMTYQEMVKRFARILGRRVRFFNVSWVPLPVTLMCRLFAYWLHLFISVPVNITCLLLESLRTDVVCPDDSIREILPFETVGFETAVQWALQKEKKSMVYSHWSDVPPENMADLLPLCEFESSDFIVEEHSKDIPAPAEAVFQSVCRIGGSHGWVHANLLWEIRGFIDRVLGGVGLNRGRRDPNDLRVGDSVDFWRVENLTPNRELLLRAELISPGLSWLQFSLQPGE
;
A
#
# COMPACT_ATOMS: atom_id res chain seq x y z
N MET A 1 -13.86 13.85 0.03
CA MET A 1 -14.70 12.72 0.41
C MET A 1 -15.12 12.93 1.83
N ASP A 2 -16.39 12.87 2.12
CA ASP A 2 -16.92 13.02 3.46
C ASP A 2 -16.53 11.76 4.27
N PRO A 3 -15.78 11.85 5.37
CA PRO A 3 -15.37 10.69 6.17
C PRO A 3 -16.57 9.90 6.69
N GLU A 4 -17.72 10.53 6.90
CA GLU A 4 -18.95 9.92 7.40
C GLU A 4 -19.65 9.02 6.36
N LYS A 5 -19.39 9.20 5.08
CA LYS A 5 -19.97 8.36 4.00
C LYS A 5 -19.23 7.05 3.77
N VAL A 6 -18.05 6.90 4.36
CA VAL A 6 -17.23 5.69 4.21
C VAL A 6 -17.34 4.91 5.51
N ASN A 7 -18.12 3.84 5.51
CA ASN A 7 -18.32 2.96 6.66
C ASN A 7 -17.03 2.16 7.00
N TYR A 8 -15.98 2.87 7.46
CA TYR A 8 -14.66 2.34 7.80
C TYR A 8 -14.36 2.41 9.31
N HIS A 9 -15.39 2.48 10.14
CA HIS A 9 -15.23 2.49 11.59
C HIS A 9 -14.82 1.12 12.09
N TYR A 10 -13.50 0.90 12.14
CA TYR A 10 -12.94 -0.35 12.65
C TYR A 10 -12.78 -0.36 14.17
N CYS A 11 -12.79 0.83 14.79
CA CYS A 11 -12.43 1.03 16.17
C CYS A 11 -13.64 1.29 17.10
N ASP A 12 -14.88 1.12 16.63
CA ASP A 12 -16.09 1.36 17.44
C ASP A 12 -16.18 0.44 18.68
N ASP A 13 -15.66 -0.78 18.56
CA ASP A 13 -15.62 -1.79 19.62
C ASP A 13 -14.28 -1.84 20.38
N LEU A 14 -13.40 -0.86 20.16
CA LEU A 14 -12.11 -0.80 20.84
C LEU A 14 -12.31 -0.28 22.28
N PRO A 15 -11.78 -0.99 23.31
CA PRO A 15 -11.99 -0.64 24.72
C PRO A 15 -11.17 0.56 25.21
N THR A 16 -10.67 1.38 24.30
CA THR A 16 -9.84 2.56 24.59
C THR A 16 -10.55 3.87 24.21
N SER A 17 -10.08 4.95 24.77
CA SER A 17 -10.57 6.31 24.48
C SER A 17 -9.40 7.26 24.23
N PRO A 18 -9.61 8.34 23.46
CA PRO A 18 -8.58 9.34 23.20
C PRO A 18 -7.95 9.86 24.50
N LEU A 19 -6.60 9.87 24.56
CA LEU A 19 -5.87 10.39 25.70
C LEU A 19 -5.94 11.92 25.72
N PRO A 20 -6.36 12.56 26.83
CA PRO A 20 -6.47 14.03 26.93
C PRO A 20 -5.15 14.78 26.67
N GLY A 21 -4.01 14.11 26.89
CA GLY A 21 -2.67 14.66 26.66
C GLY A 21 -2.16 14.55 25.23
N VAL A 22 -2.92 13.92 24.31
CA VAL A 22 -2.54 13.72 22.90
C VAL A 22 -3.54 14.48 22.02
N LYS A 23 -3.10 15.59 21.45
CA LYS A 23 -3.96 16.44 20.59
C LYS A 23 -3.60 16.31 19.12
N ALA A 24 -2.31 16.25 18.80
CA ALA A 24 -1.81 16.25 17.44
C ALA A 24 -0.96 15.00 17.14
N VAL A 25 -1.26 14.37 16.02
CA VAL A 25 -0.65 13.11 15.59
C VAL A 25 -0.05 13.28 14.21
N LEU A 26 1.23 12.97 14.04
CA LEU A 26 1.87 12.87 12.72
C LEU A 26 1.73 11.45 12.17
N VAL A 27 1.30 11.32 10.92
CA VAL A 27 1.30 10.06 10.18
C VAL A 27 2.29 10.17 9.03
N SER A 28 3.48 9.59 9.17
CA SER A 28 4.45 9.49 8.09
C SER A 28 4.11 8.33 7.15
N GLY A 29 4.47 8.46 5.86
CA GLY A 29 4.04 7.47 4.85
C GLY A 29 2.53 7.48 4.60
N ALA A 30 1.91 8.66 4.69
CA ALA A 30 0.46 8.86 4.64
C ALA A 30 -0.19 8.41 3.31
N SER A 31 0.57 8.31 2.22
CA SER A 31 0.10 7.73 0.94
C SER A 31 -0.03 6.20 0.98
N GLY A 32 0.53 5.53 1.99
CA GLY A 32 0.61 4.08 2.10
C GLY A 32 -0.73 3.41 2.44
N TYR A 33 -0.81 2.11 2.14
CA TYR A 33 -1.99 1.26 2.32
C TYR A 33 -2.58 1.31 3.75
N VAL A 34 -1.74 1.17 4.77
CA VAL A 34 -2.17 1.17 6.18
C VAL A 34 -2.51 2.59 6.63
N ALA A 35 -1.66 3.57 6.30
CA ALA A 35 -1.85 4.96 6.71
C ALA A 35 -3.18 5.53 6.21
N ARG A 36 -3.55 5.29 4.95
CA ARG A 36 -4.82 5.73 4.39
C ARG A 36 -6.04 5.18 5.14
N ARG A 37 -5.95 4.01 5.77
CA ARG A 37 -7.02 3.45 6.62
C ARG A 37 -6.96 3.95 8.06
N LEU A 38 -5.77 4.26 8.55
CA LEU A 38 -5.56 4.75 9.91
C LEU A 38 -6.05 6.21 10.06
N VAL A 39 -5.75 7.07 9.07
CA VAL A 39 -6.08 8.50 9.13
C VAL A 39 -7.56 8.77 9.37
N PRO A 40 -8.52 8.15 8.64
CA PRO A 40 -9.95 8.34 8.93
C PRO A 40 -10.35 7.95 10.36
N GLU A 41 -9.80 6.85 10.89
CA GLU A 41 -10.08 6.41 12.26
C GLU A 41 -9.57 7.42 13.30
N LEU A 42 -8.37 7.97 13.12
CA LEU A 42 -7.82 8.99 13.99
C LEU A 42 -8.67 10.28 13.98
N LEU A 43 -9.13 10.70 12.79
CA LEU A 43 -10.01 11.85 12.63
C LEU A 43 -11.37 11.62 13.30
N PHE A 44 -11.96 10.44 13.13
CA PHE A 44 -13.22 10.05 13.76
C PHE A 44 -13.11 10.04 15.29
N ARG A 45 -11.95 9.64 15.82
CA ARG A 45 -11.66 9.69 17.27
C ARG A 45 -11.32 11.10 17.77
N GLY A 46 -11.36 12.12 16.91
CA GLY A 46 -11.21 13.54 17.26
C GLY A 46 -9.77 14.06 17.31
N TYR A 47 -8.79 13.28 16.87
CA TYR A 47 -7.41 13.74 16.80
C TYR A 47 -7.20 14.76 15.68
N ARG A 48 -6.32 15.74 15.91
CA ARG A 48 -5.73 16.53 14.83
C ARG A 48 -4.63 15.71 14.16
N VAL A 49 -4.77 15.45 12.87
CA VAL A 49 -3.87 14.57 12.11
C VAL A 49 -3.07 15.38 11.11
N ARG A 50 -1.76 15.27 11.18
CA ARG A 50 -0.84 15.79 10.17
C ARG A 50 -0.33 14.63 9.31
N CYS A 51 -0.69 14.61 8.03
CA CYS A 51 -0.25 13.63 7.05
C CYS A 51 1.04 14.09 6.39
N MET A 52 2.13 13.35 6.60
CA MET A 52 3.41 13.61 5.95
C MET A 52 3.48 12.87 4.61
N LEU A 53 3.60 13.64 3.53
CA LEU A 53 3.79 13.18 2.16
C LEU A 53 5.18 13.57 1.68
N ARG A 54 5.81 12.77 0.83
CA ARG A 54 7.10 13.09 0.23
C ARG A 54 6.96 14.06 -0.95
N GLU A 55 5.90 13.93 -1.70
CA GLU A 55 5.69 14.65 -2.96
C GLU A 55 4.44 15.49 -2.96
N LYS A 56 4.54 16.69 -3.55
CA LYS A 56 3.41 17.60 -3.74
C LYS A 56 2.38 17.06 -4.74
N SER A 57 2.82 16.21 -5.67
CA SER A 57 1.97 15.59 -6.69
C SER A 57 1.05 14.50 -6.16
N LEU A 58 1.25 14.04 -4.91
CA LEU A 58 0.35 13.05 -4.32
C LEU A 58 -0.97 13.70 -3.88
N PRO A 59 -2.10 13.08 -4.21
CA PRO A 59 -3.40 13.66 -3.94
C PRO A 59 -3.69 13.76 -2.46
N GLN A 60 -4.24 14.89 -2.06
CA GLN A 60 -4.91 15.06 -0.77
C GLN A 60 -6.24 14.31 -0.83
N VAL A 61 -6.25 13.09 -0.30
CA VAL A 61 -7.38 12.15 -0.46
C VAL A 61 -8.59 12.52 0.39
N LEU A 62 -8.37 13.24 1.49
CA LEU A 62 -9.39 13.63 2.45
C LEU A 62 -9.35 15.14 2.66
N ASN A 63 -10.53 15.73 2.84
CA ASN A 63 -10.68 17.11 3.34
C ASN A 63 -11.44 17.06 4.66
N HIS A 64 -10.79 17.50 5.75
CA HIS A 64 -11.36 17.50 7.09
C HIS A 64 -10.76 18.65 7.92
N PRO A 65 -11.51 19.36 8.77
CA PRO A 65 -10.99 20.49 9.53
C PRO A 65 -9.82 20.15 10.46
N ASN A 66 -9.74 18.90 10.95
CA ASN A 66 -8.65 18.40 11.80
C ASN A 66 -7.54 17.69 11.00
N LEU A 67 -7.48 17.83 9.67
CA LEU A 67 -6.47 17.20 8.82
C LEU A 67 -5.66 18.27 8.13
N GLU A 68 -4.34 18.15 8.25
CA GLU A 68 -3.39 18.94 7.48
C GLU A 68 -2.41 18.04 6.73
N TYR A 69 -1.88 18.54 5.62
CA TYR A 69 -0.86 17.87 4.82
C TYR A 69 0.44 18.66 4.88
N VAL A 70 1.55 17.95 5.13
CA VAL A 70 2.89 18.52 5.10
C VAL A 70 3.76 17.72 4.14
N TYR A 71 4.57 18.43 3.35
CA TYR A 71 5.51 17.81 2.44
C TYR A 71 6.89 17.78 3.07
N ALA A 72 7.39 16.57 3.31
CA ALA A 72 8.71 16.36 3.90
C ALA A 72 9.30 15.01 3.48
N ASP A 73 10.59 15.03 3.13
CA ASP A 73 11.39 13.83 2.91
C ASP A 73 12.04 13.38 4.23
N ALA A 74 11.88 12.11 4.58
CA ALA A 74 12.51 11.53 5.76
C ALA A 74 14.06 11.51 5.69
N LEU A 75 14.64 11.72 4.52
CA LEU A 75 16.08 11.88 4.35
C LEU A 75 16.55 13.30 4.70
N ASN A 76 15.64 14.25 4.80
CA ASN A 76 15.93 15.64 5.14
C ASN A 76 15.45 15.95 6.58
N LYS A 77 16.40 16.09 7.51
CA LYS A 77 16.11 16.32 8.93
C LYS A 77 15.40 17.65 9.17
N ASP A 78 15.76 18.72 8.45
CA ASP A 78 15.16 20.04 8.64
C ASP A 78 13.67 20.04 8.26
N GLN A 79 13.32 19.33 7.17
CA GLN A 79 11.93 19.14 6.80
C GLN A 79 11.15 18.32 7.83
N LEU A 80 11.78 17.31 8.45
CA LEU A 80 11.18 16.54 9.54
C LEU A 80 10.94 17.37 10.79
N LEU A 81 11.86 18.28 11.16
CA LEU A 81 11.69 19.21 12.27
C LEU A 81 10.45 20.10 12.06
N LEU A 82 10.27 20.63 10.85
CA LEU A 82 9.08 21.40 10.52
C LEU A 82 7.81 20.55 10.56
N ALA A 83 7.86 19.32 10.04
CA ALA A 83 6.72 18.42 10.03
C ALA A 83 6.30 17.97 11.45
N MET A 84 7.26 17.87 12.39
CA MET A 84 7.01 17.39 13.76
C MET A 84 6.72 18.51 14.78
N LYS A 85 6.77 19.76 14.36
CA LYS A 85 6.46 20.88 15.27
C LYS A 85 5.05 20.74 15.84
N GLU A 86 4.94 20.81 17.18
CA GLU A 86 3.67 20.69 17.92
C GLU A 86 2.96 19.32 17.75
N ILE A 87 3.71 18.26 17.49
CA ILE A 87 3.19 16.90 17.42
C ILE A 87 3.43 16.17 18.74
N ASP A 88 2.37 15.56 19.28
CA ASP A 88 2.45 14.76 20.49
C ASP A 88 2.92 13.33 20.22
N VAL A 89 2.38 12.67 19.18
CA VAL A 89 2.68 11.29 18.80
C VAL A 89 2.95 11.18 17.31
N ALA A 90 3.97 10.41 16.93
CA ALA A 90 4.34 10.21 15.54
C ALA A 90 4.25 8.74 15.13
N TYR A 91 3.51 8.46 14.06
CA TYR A 91 3.52 7.15 13.40
C TYR A 91 4.61 7.08 12.35
N TYR A 92 5.48 6.08 12.45
CA TYR A 92 6.46 5.73 11.42
C TYR A 92 5.92 4.58 10.56
N LEU A 93 5.28 4.92 9.43
CA LEU A 93 4.71 3.97 8.48
C LEU A 93 5.43 4.02 7.11
N ILE A 94 6.58 4.66 7.04
CA ILE A 94 7.42 4.72 5.84
C ILE A 94 7.94 3.32 5.54
N HIS A 95 7.86 2.94 4.27
CA HIS A 95 8.30 1.65 3.80
C HIS A 95 8.83 1.72 2.36
N SER A 96 10.16 1.51 2.23
CA SER A 96 10.86 1.62 0.95
C SER A 96 10.85 0.32 0.13
N MET A 97 9.79 -0.50 0.19
CA MET A 97 9.70 -1.77 -0.59
C MET A 97 9.91 -1.58 -2.10
N ARG A 98 9.73 -0.38 -2.60
CA ARG A 98 9.87 -0.05 -4.03
C ARG A 98 11.28 0.33 -4.43
N MET A 99 12.09 0.78 -3.48
CA MET A 99 13.50 1.14 -3.66
C MET A 99 14.40 -0.11 -3.67
N MET A 100 14.34 -0.90 -4.73
CA MET A 100 15.05 -2.20 -4.81
C MET A 100 16.48 -2.11 -5.32
N ASN A 101 17.13 -0.96 -5.22
CA ASN A 101 18.55 -0.90 -5.47
C ASN A 101 19.33 -1.34 -4.22
N ARG A 102 20.63 -1.65 -4.35
CA ARG A 102 21.49 -2.09 -3.22
C ARG A 102 21.56 -1.08 -2.08
N LYS A 103 21.06 0.15 -2.26
CA LYS A 103 21.11 1.26 -1.30
C LYS A 103 19.86 1.37 -0.43
N PHE A 104 18.73 0.64 -0.71
CA PHE A 104 17.46 0.83 0.01
C PHE A 104 17.62 0.66 1.53
N ARG A 105 18.42 -0.33 1.98
CA ARG A 105 18.67 -0.58 3.40
C ARG A 105 19.39 0.60 4.08
N GLN A 106 20.33 1.24 3.38
CA GLN A 106 21.00 2.44 3.90
C GLN A 106 20.05 3.64 3.95
N THR A 107 19.21 3.81 2.93
CA THR A 107 18.19 4.85 2.88
C THR A 107 17.19 4.72 4.03
N ASP A 108 16.68 3.49 4.27
CA ASP A 108 15.77 3.21 5.39
C ASP A 108 16.42 3.53 6.75
N LYS A 109 17.71 3.20 6.93
CA LYS A 109 18.47 3.51 8.16
C LYS A 109 18.61 5.02 8.37
N THR A 110 18.99 5.75 7.32
CA THR A 110 19.13 7.22 7.37
C THR A 110 17.80 7.88 7.70
N ALA A 111 16.71 7.46 7.02
CA ALA A 111 15.38 7.98 7.28
C ALA A 111 14.92 7.73 8.73
N ALA A 112 15.15 6.52 9.25
CA ALA A 112 14.80 6.18 10.63
C ALA A 112 15.62 6.99 11.66
N LYS A 113 16.90 7.20 11.40
CA LYS A 113 17.79 8.01 12.24
C LYS A 113 17.32 9.47 12.28
N ASN A 114 17.12 10.08 11.10
CA ASN A 114 16.64 11.46 11.01
C ASN A 114 15.29 11.64 11.71
N PHE A 115 14.37 10.67 11.51
CA PHE A 115 13.05 10.72 12.13
C PHE A 115 13.12 10.65 13.66
N ARG A 116 13.95 9.75 14.21
CA ARG A 116 14.19 9.65 15.64
C ARG A 116 14.73 10.96 16.20
N GLU A 117 15.79 11.50 15.60
CA GLU A 117 16.45 12.73 16.06
C GLU A 117 15.49 13.93 16.01
N ALA A 118 14.70 14.05 14.92
CA ALA A 118 13.70 15.10 14.82
C ALA A 118 12.59 14.95 15.86
N ALA A 119 12.14 13.74 16.16
CA ALA A 119 11.15 13.47 17.19
C ALA A 119 11.66 13.86 18.60
N GLU A 120 12.94 13.59 18.90
CA GLU A 120 13.57 14.00 20.14
C GLU A 120 13.66 15.54 20.28
N GLU A 121 14.13 16.20 19.24
CA GLU A 121 14.28 17.67 19.21
C GLU A 121 12.94 18.39 19.30
N CYS A 122 11.87 17.85 18.71
CA CYS A 122 10.54 18.42 18.76
C CYS A 122 9.74 18.03 20.01
N GLY A 123 10.28 17.19 20.92
CA GLY A 123 9.62 16.75 22.13
C GLY A 123 8.42 15.83 21.90
N VAL A 124 8.44 15.01 20.83
CA VAL A 124 7.43 13.99 20.56
C VAL A 124 7.39 13.01 21.74
N LYS A 125 6.20 12.71 22.25
CA LYS A 125 6.00 11.90 23.47
C LYS A 125 6.09 10.39 23.21
N LYS A 126 5.76 9.94 21.99
CA LYS A 126 5.69 8.52 21.62
C LYS A 126 5.86 8.36 20.11
N ILE A 127 6.63 7.35 19.69
CA ILE A 127 6.68 6.90 18.30
C ILE A 127 5.97 5.55 18.22
N ILE A 128 5.07 5.39 17.25
CA ILE A 128 4.41 4.11 16.94
C ILE A 128 4.92 3.63 15.60
N TYR A 129 5.59 2.48 15.59
CA TYR A 129 6.20 1.88 14.41
C TYR A 129 5.49 0.58 14.04
N LEU A 130 5.07 0.45 12.78
CA LEU A 130 4.58 -0.82 12.24
C LEU A 130 5.68 -1.49 11.42
N GLY A 131 6.25 -2.56 11.96
CA GLY A 131 7.27 -3.39 11.33
C GLY A 131 6.76 -4.75 10.88
N GLY A 132 7.68 -5.62 10.41
CA GLY A 132 7.39 -7.01 10.07
C GLY A 132 7.73 -7.97 11.20
N LEU A 133 6.99 -9.07 11.29
CA LEU A 133 7.28 -10.21 12.16
C LEU A 133 8.34 -11.09 11.49
N GLY A 134 9.29 -11.68 12.26
CA GLY A 134 10.33 -12.54 11.69
C GLY A 134 11.58 -12.76 12.55
N GLU A 135 11.55 -12.49 13.87
CA GLU A 135 12.69 -12.72 14.76
C GLU A 135 12.98 -14.20 15.09
N THR A 136 12.05 -15.08 14.82
CA THR A 136 12.12 -16.50 15.22
C THR A 136 12.98 -17.36 14.30
N SER A 137 13.38 -16.86 13.13
CA SER A 137 14.15 -17.59 12.12
C SER A 137 15.61 -17.11 12.02
N LYS A 138 16.54 -18.06 11.84
CA LYS A 138 17.95 -17.77 11.58
C LYS A 138 18.21 -17.17 10.19
N VAL A 139 17.26 -17.33 9.25
CA VAL A 139 17.37 -16.84 7.86
C VAL A 139 16.26 -15.85 7.59
N LEU A 140 16.56 -14.58 7.73
CA LEU A 140 15.63 -13.49 7.45
C LEU A 140 15.79 -13.01 6.00
N SER A 141 14.67 -12.71 5.33
CA SER A 141 14.69 -11.98 4.07
C SER A 141 15.29 -10.58 4.27
N ARG A 142 15.89 -10.04 3.21
CA ARG A 142 16.49 -8.67 3.26
C ARG A 142 15.47 -7.63 3.69
N HIS A 143 14.22 -7.81 3.29
CA HIS A 143 13.11 -6.95 3.67
C HIS A 143 12.85 -6.99 5.19
N LEU A 144 12.71 -8.18 5.79
CA LEU A 144 12.51 -8.31 7.22
C LEU A 144 13.70 -7.80 8.03
N GLN A 145 14.94 -8.02 7.53
CA GLN A 145 16.15 -7.46 8.15
C GLN A 145 16.09 -5.93 8.21
N SER A 146 15.76 -5.25 7.10
CA SER A 146 15.61 -3.78 7.08
C SER A 146 14.56 -3.30 8.08
N ARG A 147 13.42 -4.00 8.17
CA ARG A 147 12.33 -3.64 9.12
C ARG A 147 12.76 -3.78 10.58
N ILE A 148 13.53 -4.80 10.91
CA ILE A 148 14.07 -5.01 12.27
C ILE A 148 15.08 -3.91 12.60
N GLU A 149 15.98 -3.58 11.67
CA GLU A 149 16.99 -2.53 11.84
C GLU A 149 16.35 -1.14 12.03
N VAL A 150 15.36 -0.79 11.21
CA VAL A 150 14.58 0.45 11.36
C VAL A 150 13.98 0.53 12.77
N GLY A 151 13.31 -0.54 13.23
CA GLY A 151 12.75 -0.57 14.58
C GLY A 151 13.81 -0.49 15.68
N GLY A 152 15.02 -1.02 15.46
CA GLY A 152 16.18 -0.86 16.35
C GLY A 152 16.61 0.59 16.43
N ILE A 153 16.90 1.22 15.29
CA ILE A 153 17.38 2.61 15.19
C ILE A 153 16.37 3.59 15.83
N LEU A 154 15.08 3.42 15.57
CA LEU A 154 14.04 4.25 16.20
C LEU A 154 14.08 4.13 17.73
N SER A 155 14.40 2.94 18.26
CA SER A 155 14.41 2.64 19.70
C SER A 155 15.71 3.03 20.43
N GLU A 156 16.72 3.53 19.73
CA GLU A 156 17.98 4.00 20.33
C GLU A 156 17.87 5.37 20.99
N GLY A 157 16.75 6.09 20.75
CA GLY A 157 16.53 7.42 21.26
C GLY A 157 15.84 7.48 22.63
N SER A 158 15.60 8.72 23.09
CA SER A 158 14.92 9.00 24.36
C SER A 158 13.40 8.88 24.28
N VAL A 159 12.82 9.04 23.09
CA VAL A 159 11.37 8.94 22.86
C VAL A 159 10.93 7.48 22.93
N PRO A 160 9.90 7.12 23.72
CA PRO A 160 9.36 5.76 23.76
C PRO A 160 8.86 5.29 22.39
N VAL A 161 9.24 4.06 21.97
CA VAL A 161 8.87 3.49 20.68
C VAL A 161 8.07 2.20 20.85
N ILE A 162 6.80 2.25 20.45
CA ILE A 162 5.93 1.08 20.42
C ILE A 162 6.10 0.39 19.07
N ARG A 163 6.73 -0.79 19.06
CA ARG A 163 7.03 -1.55 17.84
C ARG A 163 5.99 -2.63 17.62
N LEU A 164 4.99 -2.34 16.80
CA LEU A 164 4.02 -3.31 16.34
C LEU A 164 4.61 -4.12 15.18
N ARG A 165 4.61 -5.44 15.26
CA ARG A 165 5.25 -6.32 14.28
C ARG A 165 4.21 -7.25 13.68
N GLY A 166 3.68 -6.86 12.51
CA GLY A 166 2.66 -7.61 11.81
C GLY A 166 3.21 -8.75 10.97
N ALA A 167 2.48 -9.85 10.92
CA ALA A 167 2.63 -10.91 9.93
C ALA A 167 2.05 -10.45 8.57
N ILE A 168 1.47 -11.38 7.80
CA ILE A 168 0.81 -11.04 6.52
C ILE A 168 -0.49 -10.29 6.81
N ILE A 169 -0.62 -9.06 6.28
CA ILE A 169 -1.82 -8.25 6.43
C ILE A 169 -2.80 -8.60 5.30
N ILE A 170 -4.00 -9.06 5.67
CA ILE A 170 -5.07 -9.44 4.75
C ILE A 170 -6.10 -8.33 4.69
N GLY A 171 -6.38 -7.87 3.47
CA GLY A 171 -7.42 -6.87 3.19
C GLY A 171 -7.38 -6.42 1.75
N THR A 172 -8.48 -5.87 1.27
CA THR A 172 -8.65 -5.37 -0.10
C THR A 172 -7.52 -4.41 -0.47
N GLY A 173 -6.86 -4.65 -1.59
CA GLY A 173 -5.80 -3.78 -2.09
C GLY A 173 -4.45 -3.94 -1.38
N SER A 174 -4.28 -4.86 -0.41
CA SER A 174 -2.95 -5.17 0.13
C SER A 174 -2.14 -6.01 -0.86
N THR A 175 -0.83 -5.80 -0.91
CA THR A 175 0.05 -6.51 -1.86
C THR A 175 -0.06 -8.04 -1.74
N SER A 176 -0.06 -8.57 -0.51
CA SER A 176 -0.13 -10.02 -0.27
C SER A 176 -1.48 -10.61 -0.69
N TYR A 177 -2.58 -9.90 -0.40
CA TYR A 177 -3.92 -10.32 -0.81
C TYR A 177 -4.05 -10.32 -2.35
N GLU A 178 -3.63 -9.25 -3.01
CA GLU A 178 -3.71 -9.12 -4.47
C GLU A 178 -2.82 -10.16 -5.18
N LEU A 179 -1.63 -10.41 -4.65
CA LEU A 179 -0.72 -11.44 -5.17
C LEU A 179 -1.36 -12.82 -5.10
N MET A 180 -1.90 -13.22 -3.95
CA MET A 180 -2.55 -14.52 -3.77
C MET A 180 -3.80 -14.65 -4.64
N LYS A 181 -4.66 -13.64 -4.66
CA LYS A 181 -5.88 -13.60 -5.45
C LYS A 181 -5.57 -13.75 -6.94
N SER A 182 -4.66 -12.95 -7.47
CA SER A 182 -4.27 -13.00 -8.88
C SER A 182 -3.64 -14.35 -9.24
N MET A 183 -2.77 -14.88 -8.38
CA MET A 183 -2.20 -16.21 -8.59
C MET A 183 -3.29 -17.28 -8.70
N ILE A 184 -4.28 -17.28 -7.81
CA ILE A 184 -5.39 -18.24 -7.81
C ILE A 184 -6.31 -18.03 -9.01
N GLN A 185 -6.51 -16.80 -9.47
CA GLN A 185 -7.38 -16.48 -10.59
C GLN A 185 -6.79 -16.88 -11.94
N HIS A 186 -5.47 -16.75 -12.11
CA HIS A 186 -4.82 -16.97 -13.41
C HIS A 186 -4.14 -18.33 -13.54
N THR A 187 -3.96 -19.08 -12.45
CA THR A 187 -3.35 -20.41 -12.53
C THR A 187 -4.09 -21.46 -11.72
N ARG A 188 -4.15 -22.67 -12.27
CA ARG A 188 -4.63 -23.87 -11.56
C ARG A 188 -3.49 -24.71 -11.00
N TRP A 189 -2.28 -24.54 -11.54
CA TRP A 189 -1.10 -25.31 -11.19
C TRP A 189 -0.05 -24.35 -10.62
N ILE A 190 0.26 -24.51 -9.34
CA ILE A 190 1.21 -23.68 -8.61
C ILE A 190 2.46 -24.51 -8.33
N PRO A 191 3.65 -24.06 -8.78
CA PRO A 191 4.89 -24.73 -8.40
C PRO A 191 5.01 -24.75 -6.87
N PHE A 192 5.22 -25.95 -6.32
CA PHE A 192 5.43 -26.10 -4.88
C PHE A 192 6.91 -25.87 -4.56
N LEU A 193 7.17 -24.78 -3.87
CA LEU A 193 8.45 -24.49 -3.26
C LEU A 193 8.42 -24.99 -1.80
N PRO A 194 9.51 -25.56 -1.27
CA PRO A 194 9.57 -26.01 0.14
C PRO A 194 9.15 -24.93 1.13
N GLU A 195 9.39 -23.69 0.79
CA GLU A 195 9.02 -22.49 1.57
C GLU A 195 7.52 -22.30 1.79
N PHE A 196 6.67 -22.91 0.96
CA PHE A 196 5.21 -22.89 1.18
C PHE A 196 4.78 -23.67 2.43
N ASN A 197 5.68 -24.47 3.02
CA ASN A 197 5.44 -25.14 4.30
C ASN A 197 5.75 -24.28 5.54
N SER A 198 6.41 -23.13 5.36
CA SER A 198 6.64 -22.22 6.48
C SER A 198 5.34 -21.74 7.09
N LEU A 199 5.35 -21.55 8.39
CA LEU A 199 4.20 -21.15 9.15
C LEU A 199 4.01 -19.63 9.10
N CYS A 200 2.78 -19.20 8.99
CA CYS A 200 2.37 -17.81 9.09
C CYS A 200 1.12 -17.64 9.95
N GLN A 201 0.97 -16.45 10.52
CA GLN A 201 -0.18 -16.07 11.31
C GLN A 201 -0.78 -14.80 10.71
N PRO A 202 -1.60 -14.92 9.62
CA PRO A 202 -2.16 -13.78 8.91
C PRO A 202 -3.07 -12.97 9.82
N ILE A 203 -3.08 -11.64 9.62
CA ILE A 203 -3.90 -10.71 10.39
C ILE A 203 -4.75 -9.84 9.46
N ALA A 204 -6.00 -9.58 9.83
CA ALA A 204 -6.86 -8.66 9.08
C ALA A 204 -6.37 -7.21 9.21
N VAL A 205 -6.43 -6.43 8.13
CA VAL A 205 -6.05 -5.00 8.17
C VAL A 205 -6.86 -4.22 9.20
N ARG A 206 -8.12 -4.57 9.40
CA ARG A 206 -8.99 -4.01 10.45
C ARG A 206 -8.33 -4.12 11.83
N ASP A 207 -7.83 -5.31 12.18
CA ASP A 207 -7.23 -5.56 13.48
C ASP A 207 -5.91 -4.82 13.65
N VAL A 208 -5.13 -4.69 12.56
CA VAL A 208 -3.91 -3.86 12.55
C VAL A 208 -4.24 -2.40 12.86
N ILE A 209 -5.32 -1.86 12.28
CA ILE A 209 -5.76 -0.48 12.56
C ILE A 209 -6.21 -0.35 14.01
N LYS A 210 -6.97 -1.32 14.55
CA LYS A 210 -7.35 -1.34 15.97
C LYS A 210 -6.14 -1.31 16.89
N TYR A 211 -5.11 -2.12 16.62
CA TYR A 211 -3.88 -2.09 17.41
C TYR A 211 -3.14 -0.75 17.28
N LEU A 212 -3.07 -0.17 16.09
CA LEU A 212 -2.43 1.13 15.89
C LEU A 212 -3.14 2.25 16.68
N VAL A 213 -4.47 2.27 16.68
CA VAL A 213 -5.26 3.23 17.47
C VAL A 213 -5.18 2.91 18.96
N GLY A 214 -5.33 1.65 19.35
CA GLY A 214 -5.35 1.24 20.75
C GLY A 214 -4.03 1.56 21.48
N VAL A 215 -2.86 1.33 20.86
CA VAL A 215 -1.56 1.70 21.48
C VAL A 215 -1.35 3.22 21.54
N LEU A 216 -1.97 4.00 20.67
CA LEU A 216 -2.01 5.45 20.79
C LEU A 216 -2.74 5.86 22.07
N GLU A 217 -3.86 5.22 22.35
CA GLU A 217 -4.80 5.52 23.43
C GLU A 217 -4.48 4.81 24.75
N THR A 218 -3.42 3.99 24.78
CA THR A 218 -2.92 3.36 26.01
C THR A 218 -1.78 4.19 26.57
N ASP A 219 -1.93 4.61 27.82
CA ASP A 219 -0.87 5.33 28.55
C ASP A 219 0.15 4.38 29.17
N GLY A 220 1.31 4.92 29.54
CA GLY A 220 2.36 4.18 30.25
C GLY A 220 3.09 3.11 29.43
N LEU A 221 2.85 3.01 28.14
CA LEU A 221 3.58 2.08 27.27
C LEU A 221 5.04 2.53 27.09
N THR A 222 5.96 1.65 27.41
CA THR A 222 7.40 1.85 27.23
C THR A 222 7.88 1.24 25.90
N THR A 223 9.15 1.51 25.55
CA THR A 223 9.79 0.92 24.36
C THR A 223 9.73 -0.62 24.41
N ARG A 224 8.87 -1.21 23.60
CA ARG A 224 8.68 -2.67 23.54
C ARG A 224 8.26 -3.12 22.14
N LYS A 225 8.48 -4.41 21.87
CA LYS A 225 8.00 -5.10 20.66
C LYS A 225 6.69 -5.83 20.97
N TYR A 226 5.69 -5.66 20.13
CA TYR A 226 4.43 -6.35 20.24
C TYR A 226 4.15 -7.10 18.93
N PRO A 227 4.13 -8.43 18.93
CA PRO A 227 3.77 -9.21 17.76
C PRO A 227 2.28 -9.08 17.46
N LEU A 228 1.92 -8.95 16.18
CA LEU A 228 0.54 -8.87 15.70
C LEU A 228 0.24 -10.05 14.80
N GLY A 229 -0.68 -10.91 15.22
CA GLY A 229 -1.18 -12.03 14.46
C GLY A 229 -2.69 -12.19 14.60
N GLY A 230 -3.31 -12.80 13.59
CA GLY A 230 -4.69 -13.24 13.69
C GLY A 230 -4.84 -14.44 14.63
N PRO A 231 -6.05 -15.03 14.71
CA PRO A 231 -6.33 -16.14 15.64
C PRO A 231 -5.75 -17.48 15.18
N GLU A 232 -5.33 -17.60 13.91
CA GLU A 232 -4.98 -18.86 13.27
C GLU A 232 -3.52 -18.87 12.79
N VAL A 233 -2.83 -19.99 13.06
CA VAL A 233 -1.53 -20.31 12.49
C VAL A 233 -1.71 -21.34 11.39
N MET A 234 -1.14 -21.12 10.21
CA MET A 234 -1.27 -22.02 9.07
C MET A 234 -0.03 -21.95 8.17
N THR A 235 0.13 -22.94 7.28
CA THR A 235 1.17 -22.85 6.25
C THR A 235 0.72 -21.93 5.11
N TYR A 236 1.69 -21.37 4.37
CA TYR A 236 1.36 -20.59 3.16
C TYR A 236 0.58 -21.42 2.14
N GLN A 237 0.89 -22.71 2.02
CA GLN A 237 0.14 -23.63 1.15
C GLN A 237 -1.32 -23.72 1.59
N GLU A 238 -1.56 -23.88 2.88
CA GLU A 238 -2.92 -23.96 3.43
C GLU A 238 -3.68 -22.65 3.22
N MET A 239 -3.01 -21.52 3.45
CA MET A 239 -3.59 -20.18 3.21
C MET A 239 -4.06 -20.01 1.77
N VAL A 240 -3.24 -20.38 0.78
CA VAL A 240 -3.60 -20.34 -0.64
C VAL A 240 -4.74 -21.29 -0.96
N LYS A 241 -4.75 -22.51 -0.40
CA LYS A 241 -5.84 -23.50 -0.60
C LYS A 241 -7.17 -23.00 -0.03
N ARG A 242 -7.15 -22.41 1.19
CA ARG A 242 -8.35 -21.84 1.82
C ARG A 242 -8.87 -20.66 1.00
N PHE A 243 -8.00 -19.77 0.56
CA PHE A 243 -8.41 -18.65 -0.28
C PHE A 243 -8.99 -19.12 -1.63
N ALA A 244 -8.38 -20.10 -2.28
CA ALA A 244 -8.90 -20.67 -3.52
C ALA A 244 -10.32 -21.25 -3.34
N ARG A 245 -10.58 -21.92 -2.21
CA ARG A 245 -11.90 -22.45 -1.87
C ARG A 245 -12.94 -21.35 -1.75
N ILE A 246 -12.60 -20.21 -1.13
CA ILE A 246 -13.49 -19.05 -1.03
C ILE A 246 -13.81 -18.47 -2.41
N LEU A 247 -12.84 -18.47 -3.32
CA LEU A 247 -13.04 -18.04 -4.71
C LEU A 247 -13.77 -19.08 -5.60
N GLY A 248 -14.17 -20.24 -5.05
CA GLY A 248 -14.79 -21.33 -5.82
C GLY A 248 -13.83 -22.00 -6.82
N ARG A 249 -12.52 -21.87 -6.60
CA ARG A 249 -11.48 -22.42 -7.49
C ARG A 249 -10.71 -23.58 -6.84
N ARG A 250 -10.24 -24.48 -7.68
CA ARG A 250 -9.34 -25.58 -7.25
C ARG A 250 -7.94 -25.29 -7.75
N VAL A 251 -6.99 -25.19 -6.83
CA VAL A 251 -5.56 -25.07 -7.12
C VAL A 251 -4.85 -26.40 -6.80
N ARG A 252 -3.86 -26.75 -7.61
CA ARG A 252 -3.01 -27.92 -7.42
C ARG A 252 -1.56 -27.48 -7.31
N PHE A 253 -0.88 -27.98 -6.31
CA PHE A 253 0.55 -27.77 -6.16
C PHE A 253 1.30 -28.94 -6.80
N PHE A 254 2.33 -28.64 -7.59
CA PHE A 254 3.22 -29.65 -8.16
C PHE A 254 4.64 -29.41 -7.66
N ASN A 255 5.29 -30.50 -7.27
CA ASN A 255 6.61 -30.43 -6.68
C ASN A 255 7.67 -30.10 -7.74
N VAL A 256 8.49 -29.09 -7.48
CA VAL A 256 9.62 -28.66 -8.30
C VAL A 256 10.97 -28.86 -7.62
N SER A 257 11.01 -29.51 -6.46
CA SER A 257 12.23 -29.73 -5.67
C SER A 257 13.27 -30.61 -6.38
N TRP A 258 12.87 -31.34 -7.41
CA TRP A 258 13.75 -32.15 -8.25
C TRP A 258 14.61 -31.33 -9.24
N VAL A 259 14.25 -30.05 -9.43
CA VAL A 259 14.99 -29.16 -10.33
C VAL A 259 16.26 -28.70 -9.62
N PRO A 260 17.47 -28.99 -10.15
CA PRO A 260 18.73 -28.69 -9.47
C PRO A 260 19.12 -27.20 -9.64
N LEU A 261 18.25 -26.29 -9.21
CA LEU A 261 18.50 -24.86 -9.25
C LEU A 261 18.54 -24.27 -7.83
N PRO A 262 19.39 -23.26 -7.58
CA PRO A 262 19.35 -22.52 -6.32
C PRO A 262 17.95 -21.95 -6.07
N VAL A 263 17.47 -22.07 -4.84
CA VAL A 263 16.11 -21.60 -4.43
C VAL A 263 15.90 -20.12 -4.80
N THR A 264 16.92 -19.29 -4.64
CA THR A 264 16.86 -17.86 -5.02
C THR A 264 16.58 -17.68 -6.52
N LEU A 265 17.14 -18.52 -7.37
CA LEU A 265 16.88 -18.50 -8.81
C LEU A 265 15.46 -19.02 -9.11
N MET A 266 15.04 -20.09 -8.43
CA MET A 266 13.66 -20.61 -8.54
C MET A 266 12.63 -19.57 -8.13
N CYS A 267 12.80 -18.90 -7.00
CA CYS A 267 11.94 -17.79 -6.56
C CYS A 267 11.90 -16.68 -7.61
N ARG A 268 13.03 -16.37 -8.23
CA ARG A 268 13.12 -15.33 -9.26
C ARG A 268 12.39 -15.75 -10.56
N LEU A 269 12.60 -16.97 -11.03
CA LEU A 269 11.88 -17.51 -12.18
C LEU A 269 10.37 -17.59 -11.92
N PHE A 270 9.98 -17.99 -10.72
CA PHE A 270 8.58 -18.02 -10.31
C PHE A 270 7.98 -16.61 -10.24
N ALA A 271 8.73 -15.64 -9.74
CA ALA A 271 8.29 -14.23 -9.73
C ALA A 271 8.14 -13.68 -11.15
N TYR A 272 9.03 -13.96 -12.07
CA TYR A 272 8.90 -13.59 -13.49
C TYR A 272 7.70 -14.26 -14.14
N TRP A 273 7.49 -15.56 -13.88
CA TRP A 273 6.33 -16.28 -14.38
C TRP A 273 5.02 -15.68 -13.83
N LEU A 274 4.96 -15.40 -12.54
CA LEU A 274 3.80 -14.71 -11.93
C LEU A 274 3.59 -13.32 -12.54
N HIS A 275 4.65 -12.58 -12.82
CA HIS A 275 4.56 -11.23 -13.35
C HIS A 275 3.86 -11.16 -14.73
N LEU A 276 3.88 -12.23 -15.50
CA LEU A 276 3.12 -12.32 -16.75
C LEU A 276 1.60 -12.24 -16.53
N PHE A 277 1.12 -12.60 -15.34
CA PHE A 277 -0.31 -12.68 -15.00
C PHE A 277 -0.72 -11.68 -13.92
N ILE A 278 0.24 -11.16 -13.15
CA ILE A 278 0.00 -10.36 -11.96
C ILE A 278 0.59 -8.97 -12.15
N SER A 279 -0.15 -7.96 -11.73
CA SER A 279 0.27 -6.56 -11.82
C SER A 279 1.31 -6.14 -10.78
N VAL A 280 1.74 -7.05 -9.90
CA VAL A 280 2.77 -6.78 -8.88
C VAL A 280 4.14 -6.85 -9.53
N PRO A 281 5.02 -5.84 -9.38
CA PRO A 281 6.37 -5.86 -9.95
C PRO A 281 7.18 -7.08 -9.49
N VAL A 282 7.99 -7.64 -10.41
CA VAL A 282 8.85 -8.82 -10.15
C VAL A 282 9.66 -8.66 -8.87
N ASN A 283 10.19 -7.47 -8.66
CA ASN A 283 11.02 -7.16 -7.50
C ASN A 283 10.26 -7.34 -6.17
N ILE A 284 9.04 -6.81 -6.07
CA ILE A 284 8.20 -6.97 -4.89
C ILE A 284 7.81 -8.44 -4.72
N THR A 285 7.44 -9.11 -5.81
CA THR A 285 7.11 -10.53 -5.80
C THR A 285 8.29 -11.40 -5.32
N CYS A 286 9.51 -11.13 -5.79
CA CYS A 286 10.72 -11.81 -5.31
C CYS A 286 10.91 -11.64 -3.80
N LEU A 287 10.78 -10.42 -3.28
CA LEU A 287 10.92 -10.17 -1.83
C LEU A 287 9.86 -10.90 -1.01
N LEU A 288 8.61 -10.92 -1.49
CA LEU A 288 7.55 -11.64 -0.82
C LEU A 288 7.80 -13.15 -0.84
N LEU A 289 8.27 -13.71 -1.97
CA LEU A 289 8.65 -15.12 -2.07
C LEU A 289 9.86 -15.46 -1.19
N GLU A 290 10.87 -14.58 -1.12
CA GLU A 290 11.99 -14.74 -0.19
C GLU A 290 11.53 -14.73 1.28
N SER A 291 10.48 -13.96 1.60
CA SER A 291 9.93 -13.88 2.95
C SER A 291 9.15 -15.15 3.36
N LEU A 292 8.70 -15.98 2.40
CA LEU A 292 8.06 -17.27 2.69
C LEU A 292 9.02 -18.27 3.35
N ARG A 293 10.34 -18.03 3.32
CA ARG A 293 11.36 -18.90 3.94
C ARG A 293 11.42 -18.80 5.46
N THR A 294 10.69 -17.85 6.02
CA THR A 294 10.73 -17.53 7.44
C THR A 294 9.37 -17.78 8.05
N ASP A 295 9.34 -18.50 9.16
CA ASP A 295 8.14 -18.61 9.96
C ASP A 295 7.81 -17.24 10.56
N VAL A 296 6.59 -16.78 10.32
CA VAL A 296 6.06 -15.50 10.82
C VAL A 296 4.85 -15.75 11.72
N VAL A 297 5.15 -16.31 12.90
CA VAL A 297 4.20 -16.63 13.95
C VAL A 297 4.52 -15.79 15.17
N CYS A 298 3.49 -15.31 15.87
CA CYS A 298 3.64 -14.54 17.10
C CYS A 298 4.28 -15.40 18.20
N PRO A 299 5.39 -14.97 18.81
CA PRO A 299 6.02 -15.70 19.91
C PRO A 299 5.24 -15.57 21.23
N ASP A 300 4.42 -14.54 21.36
CA ASP A 300 3.61 -14.24 22.53
C ASP A 300 2.34 -13.49 22.15
N ASP A 301 1.42 -13.37 23.08
CA ASP A 301 0.14 -12.65 22.95
C ASP A 301 0.11 -11.34 23.76
N SER A 302 1.28 -10.78 24.10
CA SER A 302 1.40 -9.62 25.00
C SER A 302 0.59 -8.39 24.59
N ILE A 303 0.32 -8.22 23.30
CA ILE A 303 -0.56 -7.13 22.83
C ILE A 303 -2.03 -7.35 23.18
N ARG A 304 -2.49 -8.60 23.23
CA ARG A 304 -3.89 -8.93 23.58
C ARG A 304 -4.18 -8.74 25.05
N GLU A 305 -3.17 -8.83 25.92
CA GLU A 305 -3.29 -8.50 27.35
C GLU A 305 -3.55 -7.00 27.56
N ILE A 306 -2.99 -6.16 26.69
CA ILE A 306 -3.14 -4.71 26.74
C ILE A 306 -4.43 -4.27 26.04
N LEU A 307 -4.72 -4.86 24.89
CA LEU A 307 -5.85 -4.54 24.03
C LEU A 307 -6.68 -5.82 23.78
N PRO A 308 -7.56 -6.19 24.72
CA PRO A 308 -8.36 -7.41 24.64
C PRO A 308 -9.54 -7.22 23.70
N PHE A 309 -9.38 -7.55 22.43
CA PHE A 309 -10.45 -7.66 21.45
C PHE A 309 -10.27 -8.93 20.60
N GLU A 310 -11.37 -9.44 20.08
CA GLU A 310 -11.33 -10.59 19.19
C GLU A 310 -10.80 -10.20 17.80
N THR A 311 -9.75 -10.90 17.36
CA THR A 311 -9.18 -10.74 16.03
C THR A 311 -9.94 -11.57 15.00
N VAL A 312 -10.03 -11.05 13.79
CA VAL A 312 -10.78 -11.66 12.69
C VAL A 312 -10.03 -12.84 12.09
N GLY A 313 -10.71 -13.98 11.92
CA GLY A 313 -10.15 -15.16 11.26
C GLY A 313 -9.85 -14.92 9.77
N PHE A 314 -8.91 -15.70 9.22
CA PHE A 314 -8.42 -15.55 7.86
C PHE A 314 -9.54 -15.61 6.81
N GLU A 315 -10.41 -16.60 6.89
CA GLU A 315 -11.49 -16.78 5.90
C GLU A 315 -12.47 -15.60 5.90
N THR A 316 -12.84 -15.12 7.09
CA THR A 316 -13.70 -13.93 7.25
C THR A 316 -13.03 -12.67 6.68
N ALA A 317 -11.74 -12.47 6.96
CA ALA A 317 -10.99 -11.34 6.42
C ALA A 317 -10.96 -11.34 4.88
N VAL A 318 -10.77 -12.51 4.25
CA VAL A 318 -10.81 -12.69 2.80
C VAL A 318 -12.21 -12.44 2.25
N GLN A 319 -13.27 -12.98 2.89
CA GLN A 319 -14.65 -12.76 2.46
C GLN A 319 -15.04 -11.28 2.51
N TRP A 320 -14.67 -10.56 3.57
CA TRP A 320 -14.90 -9.12 3.68
C TRP A 320 -14.14 -8.33 2.61
N ALA A 321 -12.90 -8.73 2.31
CA ALA A 321 -12.14 -8.10 1.23
C ALA A 321 -12.84 -8.26 -0.12
N LEU A 322 -13.30 -9.47 -0.45
CA LEU A 322 -14.04 -9.75 -1.69
C LEU A 322 -15.38 -9.02 -1.76
N GLN A 323 -16.11 -8.90 -0.64
CA GLN A 323 -17.37 -8.14 -0.59
C GLN A 323 -17.13 -6.65 -0.85
N LYS A 324 -16.08 -6.05 -0.28
CA LYS A 324 -15.72 -4.66 -0.52
C LYS A 324 -15.36 -4.40 -1.98
N GLU A 325 -14.64 -5.32 -2.63
CA GLU A 325 -14.36 -5.22 -4.06
C GLU A 325 -15.64 -5.28 -4.90
N LYS A 326 -16.54 -6.24 -4.63
CA LYS A 326 -17.81 -6.35 -5.36
C LYS A 326 -18.71 -5.12 -5.24
N LYS A 327 -18.59 -4.41 -4.11
CA LYS A 327 -19.37 -3.18 -3.86
C LYS A 327 -18.62 -1.92 -4.29
N SER A 328 -17.48 -2.04 -5.01
CA SER A 328 -16.61 -0.91 -5.38
C SER A 328 -16.21 -0.03 -4.18
N MET A 329 -16.05 -0.64 -3.01
CA MET A 329 -15.70 0.04 -1.75
C MET A 329 -14.21 -0.11 -1.41
N VAL A 330 -13.35 -0.22 -2.41
CA VAL A 330 -11.89 -0.27 -2.19
C VAL A 330 -11.37 1.13 -1.89
N TYR A 331 -10.95 1.35 -0.66
CA TYR A 331 -10.53 2.68 -0.20
C TYR A 331 -9.11 3.03 -0.64
N SER A 332 -8.18 2.10 -0.53
CA SER A 332 -6.80 2.26 -0.99
C SER A 332 -6.27 0.96 -1.56
N HIS A 333 -5.37 1.10 -2.53
CA HIS A 333 -4.70 -0.01 -3.19
C HIS A 333 -3.18 0.15 -3.05
N TRP A 334 -2.44 -0.96 -3.04
CA TRP A 334 -0.97 -0.91 -2.95
C TRP A 334 -0.34 -0.12 -4.11
N SER A 335 -0.99 -0.08 -5.26
CA SER A 335 -0.54 0.65 -6.45
C SER A 335 -0.82 2.15 -6.43
N ASP A 336 -1.52 2.67 -5.43
CA ASP A 336 -1.83 4.10 -5.29
C ASP A 336 -0.56 4.96 -5.09
N VAL A 337 0.52 4.36 -4.61
CA VAL A 337 1.84 5.01 -4.56
C VAL A 337 2.54 4.86 -5.91
N PRO A 338 3.03 5.93 -6.55
CA PRO A 338 3.74 5.86 -7.83
C PRO A 338 4.99 4.98 -7.78
N PRO A 339 5.46 4.40 -8.91
CA PRO A 339 6.77 3.77 -9.00
C PRO A 339 7.88 4.76 -8.65
N GLU A 340 9.01 4.25 -8.16
CA GLU A 340 10.12 5.09 -7.71
C GLU A 340 10.71 5.98 -8.81
N ASN A 341 10.87 5.41 -10.01
CA ASN A 341 11.35 6.15 -11.18
C ASN A 341 10.39 7.25 -11.67
N MET A 342 9.19 7.32 -11.11
CA MET A 342 8.16 8.32 -11.41
C MET A 342 7.88 9.22 -10.21
N ALA A 343 8.47 8.93 -9.05
CA ALA A 343 8.20 9.63 -7.80
C ALA A 343 8.73 11.07 -7.80
N ASP A 344 9.85 11.30 -8.49
CA ASP A 344 10.52 12.61 -8.55
C ASP A 344 10.13 13.40 -9.81
N LEU A 345 9.17 12.90 -10.61
CA LEU A 345 8.72 13.63 -11.80
C LEU A 345 7.81 14.78 -11.43
N LEU A 346 8.10 15.92 -12.02
CA LEU A 346 7.28 17.11 -11.92
C LEU A 346 5.90 16.86 -12.56
N PRO A 347 4.81 17.42 -12.02
CA PRO A 347 3.51 17.40 -12.68
C PRO A 347 3.53 18.20 -13.98
N LEU A 348 2.63 17.89 -14.93
CA LEU A 348 2.58 18.51 -16.24
C LEU A 348 2.57 20.05 -16.19
N CYS A 349 1.89 20.61 -15.18
CA CYS A 349 1.79 22.06 -15.00
C CYS A 349 3.13 22.76 -14.67
N GLU A 350 4.18 22.04 -14.30
CA GLU A 350 5.51 22.58 -14.02
C GLU A 350 6.45 22.55 -15.24
N PHE A 351 5.99 22.02 -16.39
CA PHE A 351 6.74 22.05 -17.65
C PHE A 351 6.30 23.20 -18.54
N GLU A 352 7.22 23.73 -19.35
CA GLU A 352 6.88 24.72 -20.37
C GLU A 352 6.27 24.05 -21.61
N SER A 353 5.34 24.71 -22.27
CA SER A 353 4.65 24.17 -23.45
C SER A 353 5.61 23.89 -24.64
N SER A 354 6.78 24.52 -24.66
CA SER A 354 7.83 24.26 -25.65
C SER A 354 8.51 22.90 -25.53
N ASP A 355 8.37 22.24 -24.39
CA ASP A 355 9.06 20.98 -24.07
C ASP A 355 8.31 19.75 -24.60
N PHE A 356 7.13 19.94 -25.21
CA PHE A 356 6.25 18.84 -25.63
C PHE A 356 5.98 18.79 -27.13
N ILE A 357 5.78 17.56 -27.61
CA ILE A 357 5.05 17.31 -28.84
C ILE A 357 3.59 17.11 -28.45
N VAL A 358 2.74 18.04 -28.85
CA VAL A 358 1.30 18.01 -28.56
C VAL A 358 0.53 17.57 -29.80
N GLU A 359 -0.31 16.57 -29.64
CA GLU A 359 -1.28 16.17 -30.66
C GLU A 359 -2.67 16.34 -30.06
N GLU A 360 -3.51 17.15 -30.71
CA GLU A 360 -4.84 17.51 -30.24
C GLU A 360 -5.91 17.09 -31.26
N HIS A 361 -6.96 16.44 -30.76
CA HIS A 361 -8.13 16.06 -31.52
C HIS A 361 -9.39 16.54 -30.80
N SER A 362 -10.27 17.23 -31.52
CA SER A 362 -11.55 17.70 -30.99
C SER A 362 -12.72 17.06 -31.73
N LYS A 363 -13.82 16.86 -31.00
CA LYS A 363 -15.06 16.30 -31.56
C LYS A 363 -16.27 16.84 -30.81
N ASP A 364 -17.25 17.33 -31.57
CA ASP A 364 -18.55 17.69 -31.01
C ASP A 364 -19.37 16.45 -30.69
N ILE A 365 -19.89 16.40 -29.48
CA ILE A 365 -20.68 15.28 -28.95
C ILE A 365 -22.06 15.82 -28.51
N PRO A 366 -23.17 15.37 -29.10
CA PRO A 366 -24.51 15.82 -28.74
C PRO A 366 -24.98 15.14 -27.44
N ALA A 367 -24.29 15.39 -26.34
CA ALA A 367 -24.63 14.87 -25.03
C ALA A 367 -24.20 15.83 -23.92
N PRO A 368 -24.83 15.82 -22.74
CA PRO A 368 -24.41 16.63 -21.60
C PRO A 368 -22.98 16.32 -21.19
N ALA A 369 -22.21 17.35 -20.82
CA ALA A 369 -20.81 17.21 -20.39
C ALA A 369 -20.64 16.18 -19.25
N GLU A 370 -21.60 16.07 -18.34
CA GLU A 370 -21.60 15.08 -17.28
C GLU A 370 -21.61 13.64 -17.83
N ALA A 371 -22.48 13.33 -18.79
CA ALA A 371 -22.59 12.00 -19.39
C ALA A 371 -21.31 11.61 -20.17
N VAL A 372 -20.73 12.59 -20.89
CA VAL A 372 -19.46 12.40 -21.59
C VAL A 372 -18.34 12.16 -20.59
N PHE A 373 -18.26 12.97 -19.53
CA PHE A 373 -17.23 12.85 -18.50
C PHE A 373 -17.32 11.51 -17.76
N GLN A 374 -18.53 11.05 -17.43
CA GLN A 374 -18.72 9.72 -16.84
C GLN A 374 -18.21 8.60 -17.76
N SER A 375 -18.41 8.74 -19.07
CA SER A 375 -17.90 7.77 -20.06
C SER A 375 -16.36 7.79 -20.12
N VAL A 376 -15.76 8.98 -20.09
CA VAL A 376 -14.30 9.16 -20.03
C VAL A 376 -13.76 8.56 -18.74
N CYS A 377 -14.42 8.75 -17.61
CA CYS A 377 -14.00 8.17 -16.32
C CYS A 377 -14.10 6.64 -16.26
N ARG A 378 -14.74 5.98 -17.21
CA ARG A 378 -14.87 4.51 -17.28
C ARG A 378 -13.81 3.81 -18.12
N ILE A 379 -12.92 4.54 -18.80
CA ILE A 379 -11.87 3.95 -19.65
C ILE A 379 -10.94 3.04 -18.85
N GLY A 380 -10.42 2.01 -19.51
CA GLY A 380 -9.45 1.06 -18.94
C GLY A 380 -10.04 0.04 -17.97
N GLY A 381 -9.19 -0.79 -17.40
CA GLY A 381 -9.58 -1.87 -16.50
C GLY A 381 -10.52 -2.89 -17.17
N SER A 382 -11.61 -3.26 -16.48
CA SER A 382 -12.58 -4.24 -16.99
C SER A 382 -13.43 -3.73 -18.17
N HIS A 383 -13.55 -2.41 -18.34
CA HIS A 383 -14.29 -1.81 -19.48
C HIS A 383 -13.40 -1.72 -20.73
N GLY A 384 -12.10 -1.80 -20.60
CA GLY A 384 -11.15 -1.68 -21.70
C GLY A 384 -11.04 -0.25 -22.26
N TRP A 385 -10.34 -0.16 -23.38
CA TRP A 385 -10.17 1.08 -24.16
C TRP A 385 -11.15 1.09 -25.33
N VAL A 386 -11.70 2.24 -25.64
CA VAL A 386 -12.78 2.37 -26.65
C VAL A 386 -12.37 1.80 -28.02
N HIS A 387 -11.09 1.92 -28.38
CA HIS A 387 -10.53 1.38 -29.62
C HIS A 387 -9.26 0.60 -29.38
N ALA A 388 -9.01 -0.38 -30.26
CA ALA A 388 -7.74 -1.11 -30.35
C ALA A 388 -7.31 -1.84 -29.06
N ASN A 389 -8.24 -2.39 -28.28
CA ASN A 389 -7.94 -3.15 -27.07
C ASN A 389 -6.81 -4.16 -27.25
N LEU A 390 -6.82 -4.90 -28.38
CA LEU A 390 -5.77 -5.86 -28.70
C LEU A 390 -4.39 -5.20 -28.77
N LEU A 391 -4.27 -4.01 -29.36
CA LEU A 391 -2.98 -3.30 -29.44
C LEU A 391 -2.53 -2.84 -28.05
N TRP A 392 -3.44 -2.41 -27.20
CA TRP A 392 -3.14 -2.07 -25.81
C TRP A 392 -2.71 -3.31 -25.02
N GLU A 393 -3.35 -4.45 -25.23
CA GLU A 393 -2.96 -5.73 -24.61
C GLU A 393 -1.55 -6.15 -25.03
N ILE A 394 -1.24 -6.09 -26.35
CA ILE A 394 0.10 -6.38 -26.87
C ILE A 394 1.12 -5.40 -26.28
N ARG A 395 0.82 -4.11 -26.26
CA ARG A 395 1.71 -3.08 -25.69
C ARG A 395 1.96 -3.33 -24.19
N GLY A 396 0.90 -3.63 -23.45
CA GLY A 396 0.99 -3.96 -22.02
C GLY A 396 1.78 -5.25 -21.76
N PHE A 397 1.67 -6.25 -22.65
CA PHE A 397 2.46 -7.47 -22.57
C PHE A 397 3.95 -7.19 -22.83
N ILE A 398 4.27 -6.41 -23.86
CA ILE A 398 5.66 -6.00 -24.16
C ILE A 398 6.24 -5.21 -22.98
N ASP A 399 5.48 -4.26 -22.42
CA ASP A 399 5.90 -3.49 -21.25
C ASP A 399 6.24 -4.40 -20.05
N ARG A 400 5.43 -5.45 -19.80
CA ARG A 400 5.72 -6.43 -18.75
C ARG A 400 6.99 -7.25 -19.02
N VAL A 401 7.18 -7.68 -20.25
CA VAL A 401 8.40 -8.42 -20.62
C VAL A 401 9.65 -7.57 -20.38
N LEU A 402 9.55 -6.25 -20.60
CA LEU A 402 10.62 -5.29 -20.34
C LEU A 402 10.74 -4.91 -18.85
N GLY A 403 9.85 -5.40 -17.98
CA GLY A 403 9.85 -5.13 -16.54
C GLY A 403 9.02 -3.91 -16.12
N GLY A 404 8.18 -3.39 -17.02
CA GLY A 404 7.24 -2.31 -16.75
C GLY A 404 5.97 -2.75 -16.05
N VAL A 405 5.03 -1.84 -15.87
CA VAL A 405 3.79 -2.06 -15.12
C VAL A 405 2.74 -2.88 -15.89
N GLY A 406 2.77 -2.85 -17.21
CA GLY A 406 1.80 -3.52 -18.08
C GLY A 406 0.37 -2.97 -17.94
N LEU A 407 -0.58 -3.62 -18.62
CA LEU A 407 -2.01 -3.42 -18.35
C LEU A 407 -2.44 -4.10 -17.04
N ASN A 408 -3.59 -3.68 -16.51
CA ASN A 408 -4.25 -4.28 -15.33
C ASN A 408 -3.47 -4.12 -14.03
N ARG A 409 -2.98 -2.93 -13.76
CA ARG A 409 -2.37 -2.60 -12.47
C ARG A 409 -3.37 -2.66 -11.30
N GLY A 410 -4.62 -2.93 -11.60
CA GLY A 410 -5.73 -2.93 -10.68
C GLY A 410 -6.33 -1.54 -10.55
N ARG A 411 -7.52 -1.37 -11.10
CA ARG A 411 -8.31 -0.17 -10.91
C ARG A 411 -9.03 -0.27 -9.56
N ARG A 412 -9.01 0.80 -8.76
CA ARG A 412 -9.69 0.85 -7.46
C ARG A 412 -11.20 0.68 -7.61
N ASP A 413 -11.80 1.41 -8.54
CA ASP A 413 -13.24 1.42 -8.82
C ASP A 413 -13.48 1.41 -10.34
N PRO A 414 -14.39 0.58 -10.86
CA PRO A 414 -14.65 0.51 -12.30
C PRO A 414 -15.34 1.74 -12.87
N ASN A 415 -16.04 2.55 -12.05
CA ASN A 415 -16.85 3.67 -12.49
C ASN A 415 -16.39 5.03 -11.95
N ASP A 416 -15.57 5.04 -10.90
CA ASP A 416 -15.10 6.25 -10.22
C ASP A 416 -13.59 6.37 -10.30
N LEU A 417 -13.10 7.58 -10.51
CA LEU A 417 -11.68 7.92 -10.51
C LEU A 417 -11.38 8.98 -9.46
N ARG A 418 -10.17 8.91 -8.94
CA ARG A 418 -9.59 9.93 -8.06
C ARG A 418 -8.18 10.23 -8.50
N VAL A 419 -7.72 11.43 -8.24
CA VAL A 419 -6.31 11.79 -8.43
C VAL A 419 -5.44 10.77 -7.67
N GLY A 420 -4.43 10.23 -8.35
CA GLY A 420 -3.56 9.17 -7.85
C GLY A 420 -4.03 7.75 -8.11
N ASP A 421 -5.25 7.52 -8.61
CA ASP A 421 -5.70 6.17 -9.03
C ASP A 421 -4.89 5.68 -10.23
N SER A 422 -4.70 4.36 -10.30
CA SER A 422 -4.15 3.71 -11.50
C SER A 422 -5.29 3.32 -12.46
N VAL A 423 -5.10 3.64 -13.73
CA VAL A 423 -5.96 3.21 -14.84
C VAL A 423 -5.05 2.46 -15.84
N ASP A 424 -4.98 1.16 -15.72
CA ASP A 424 -3.99 0.33 -16.43
C ASP A 424 -2.55 0.81 -16.17
N PHE A 425 -1.81 1.27 -17.17
CA PHE A 425 -0.47 1.87 -16.99
C PHE A 425 -0.51 3.40 -16.83
N TRP A 426 -1.68 3.99 -16.72
CA TRP A 426 -1.86 5.40 -16.50
C TRP A 426 -2.06 5.73 -15.02
N ARG A 427 -1.61 6.91 -14.60
CA ARG A 427 -1.90 7.52 -13.30
C ARG A 427 -2.76 8.73 -13.48
N VAL A 428 -3.86 8.84 -12.75
CA VAL A 428 -4.65 10.07 -12.72
C VAL A 428 -3.83 11.16 -12.04
N GLU A 429 -3.42 12.18 -12.80
CA GLU A 429 -2.63 13.31 -12.30
C GLU A 429 -3.53 14.49 -11.91
N ASN A 430 -4.55 14.77 -12.73
CA ASN A 430 -5.58 15.76 -12.41
C ASN A 430 -6.97 15.25 -12.80
N LEU A 431 -7.96 15.66 -12.01
CA LEU A 431 -9.38 15.36 -12.25
C LEU A 431 -10.25 16.54 -11.82
N THR A 432 -10.79 17.25 -12.78
CA THR A 432 -11.78 18.30 -12.56
C THR A 432 -13.12 17.81 -13.07
N PRO A 433 -14.11 17.54 -12.21
CA PRO A 433 -15.40 16.98 -12.62
C PRO A 433 -16.04 17.76 -13.76
N ASN A 434 -16.51 17.04 -14.78
CA ASN A 434 -17.18 17.54 -15.97
C ASN A 434 -16.34 18.49 -16.84
N ARG A 435 -15.03 18.57 -16.61
CA ARG A 435 -14.13 19.48 -17.35
C ARG A 435 -12.86 18.79 -17.83
N GLU A 436 -12.15 18.07 -16.95
CA GLU A 436 -10.83 17.58 -17.28
C GLU A 436 -10.49 16.26 -16.60
N LEU A 437 -9.85 15.36 -17.33
CA LEU A 437 -9.13 14.20 -16.82
C LEU A 437 -7.74 14.20 -17.44
N LEU A 438 -6.69 14.33 -16.60
CA LEU A 438 -5.29 14.25 -17.00
C LEU A 438 -4.67 12.95 -16.48
N LEU A 439 -4.12 12.17 -17.38
CA LEU A 439 -3.49 10.90 -17.13
C LEU A 439 -2.00 10.95 -17.50
N ARG A 440 -1.11 10.51 -16.61
CA ARG A 440 0.31 10.34 -16.86
C ARG A 440 0.65 8.88 -17.07
N ALA A 441 1.42 8.56 -18.11
CA ALA A 441 1.88 7.20 -18.40
C ALA A 441 2.95 6.75 -17.41
N GLU A 442 2.84 5.50 -16.94
CA GLU A 442 3.83 4.82 -16.07
C GLU A 442 4.46 3.61 -16.76
N LEU A 443 4.27 3.46 -18.05
CA LEU A 443 4.90 2.43 -18.88
C LEU A 443 6.38 2.79 -19.16
N ILE A 444 7.17 1.79 -19.51
CA ILE A 444 8.55 2.01 -20.00
C ILE A 444 8.48 2.62 -21.40
N SER A 445 8.90 3.88 -21.50
CA SER A 445 8.96 4.65 -22.75
C SER A 445 10.22 5.52 -22.77
N PRO A 446 10.71 5.93 -23.96
CA PRO A 446 11.86 6.83 -24.08
C PRO A 446 11.64 8.22 -23.50
N GLY A 447 10.40 8.63 -23.26
CA GLY A 447 10.02 9.94 -22.73
C GLY A 447 8.78 9.87 -21.88
N LEU A 448 8.43 10.99 -21.26
CA LEU A 448 7.20 11.17 -20.50
C LEU A 448 6.02 11.37 -21.44
N SER A 449 4.88 10.84 -21.08
CA SER A 449 3.66 10.95 -21.90
C SER A 449 2.44 11.21 -21.02
N TRP A 450 1.60 12.11 -21.50
CA TRP A 450 0.31 12.41 -20.87
C TRP A 450 -0.83 12.20 -21.86
N LEU A 451 -2.00 11.87 -21.34
CA LEU A 451 -3.26 11.83 -22.07
C LEU A 451 -4.26 12.71 -21.32
N GLN A 452 -4.74 13.74 -22.00
CA GLN A 452 -5.66 14.71 -21.42
C GLN A 452 -7.00 14.65 -22.17
N PHE A 453 -8.06 14.61 -21.40
CA PHE A 453 -9.43 14.79 -21.89
C PHE A 453 -9.96 16.11 -21.34
N SER A 454 -10.24 17.05 -22.22
CA SER A 454 -10.80 18.36 -21.88
C SER A 454 -12.19 18.49 -22.46
N LEU A 455 -13.19 18.83 -21.64
CA LEU A 455 -14.57 19.05 -22.07
C LEU A 455 -14.87 20.54 -21.99
N GLN A 456 -15.34 21.07 -23.10
CA GLN A 456 -15.85 22.44 -23.19
C GLN A 456 -17.37 22.36 -23.40
N PRO A 457 -18.18 23.15 -22.67
CA PRO A 457 -19.62 23.25 -22.98
C PRO A 457 -19.73 23.78 -24.39
N GLY A 458 -20.53 23.11 -25.23
CA GLY A 458 -20.94 23.62 -26.53
C GLY A 458 -21.75 24.91 -26.38
N GLU A 459 -21.64 25.81 -27.35
CA GLU A 459 -22.47 26.99 -27.45
C GLU A 459 -23.93 26.64 -27.68
#